data_43c3364f8d51de7a6e052c551d92224c
#
_entry.id   43c3364f8d51de7a6e052c551d92224c
#
_cell.length_a   1.000
_cell.length_b   1.000
_cell.length_c   1.000
_cell.angle_alpha   90.00
_cell.angle_beta   90.00
_cell.angle_gamma   90.00
#
_symmetry.space_group_name_H-M   'P 1'
#
loop_
_entity.id
_entity.type
_entity.pdbx_description
1 polymer ?
#
loop_
_entity_poly.entity_id
_entity_poly.type
_entity_poly.pdbx_seq_one_letter_code
_entity_poly.pdbx_strand_id
1 'polypeptide(L)'
;MIVPMKKVSLIIRENKKNETLKKLRKLGIVHIEITEGSGERLASLRERVALLERAIFTIGKKKKVEPKDVGTAEALSVATKIQALDVEKKQCQAERITLNSELDRLKSWGDIDPNSISDLEAKGYEVSFYEMPKTEYELLDESIKTVRIDVTKSTVRFMLLKSTKEDLDEAVSSLNTYRLALPQLSTNEMKQRISELGSRIDEIDETIASNACYVESIKRAVGATEKEIEFETYATGMADENLSPEKEAPLSVSHFTGYIEAENLDRLKQTAQSNSWGLLVEEPSIEDNVPTKLKNNKFVSLIYPLTDFLGTVPGYFEYDISGWFLAFILIFFGIIFGDGGYGLLICAVAAIPIIKSLITKKQISPTFLLVGLFGLSTVLWGTLTCTWFGLTPEQLPAWLKSLSIPVISNVYADKIWYPFWTNGTAGLTTAQNLQILCFVFALVQLTVAHIKCAVRNRKSLKVIGDIGSAIELIGMFYLVLSFVVNGEVFSFSLVIGGIPVGTVAIAFVAIGFVLSFIFANYEGSVIKSILSSLTNIVSVLLGIFNLFSDIVSYIRLWAVGLAGAAISATVNELAGPLLGNFMFMILAIVLLVFGHGLNMILNILSVIVHGIRLNTLEFSSHLGMSWSGYKFKPFEEKIDY
;
A
#
# COMPACT_ATOMS: atom_id res chain seq x y z
N MET A 1 4.96 24.33 1.57
CA MET A 1 5.66 25.03 2.65
C MET A 1 5.25 24.42 3.97
N ILE A 2 6.20 24.10 4.85
CA ILE A 2 5.92 23.55 6.19
C ILE A 2 5.41 24.70 7.06
N VAL A 3 4.28 24.48 7.74
CA VAL A 3 3.68 25.49 8.63
C VAL A 3 4.49 25.56 9.92
N PRO A 4 4.88 26.75 10.40
CA PRO A 4 5.61 26.89 11.66
C PRO A 4 4.73 26.46 12.84
N MET A 5 5.29 25.61 13.70
CA MET A 5 4.66 25.05 14.89
C MET A 5 5.29 25.64 16.15
N LYS A 6 4.52 25.68 17.23
CA LYS A 6 4.97 25.98 18.58
C LYS A 6 4.68 24.80 19.48
N LYS A 7 5.62 24.46 20.35
CA LYS A 7 5.43 23.49 21.42
C LYS A 7 4.67 24.18 22.56
N VAL A 8 3.62 23.54 23.02
CA VAL A 8 2.78 24.06 24.10
C VAL A 8 2.65 23.01 25.20
N SER A 9 2.89 23.41 26.42
CA SER A 9 2.62 22.59 27.59
C SER A 9 1.47 23.21 28.37
N LEU A 10 0.41 22.44 28.58
CA LEU A 10 -0.79 22.85 29.32
C LEU A 10 -0.81 22.16 30.68
N ILE A 11 -1.02 22.97 31.72
CA ILE A 11 -1.16 22.53 33.10
C ILE A 11 -2.58 22.85 33.56
N ILE A 12 -3.30 21.85 34.01
CA ILE A 12 -4.70 21.95 34.40
C ILE A 12 -4.93 21.26 35.75
N ARG A 13 -6.02 21.60 36.44
CA ARG A 13 -6.42 20.88 37.64
C ARG A 13 -7.00 19.52 37.25
N GLU A 14 -6.63 18.47 37.95
CA GLU A 14 -7.10 17.09 37.69
C GLU A 14 -8.63 16.99 37.65
N ASN A 15 -9.33 17.64 38.58
CA ASN A 15 -10.79 17.61 38.64
C ASN A 15 -11.50 18.27 37.43
N LYS A 16 -10.77 19.09 36.61
CA LYS A 16 -11.26 19.72 35.38
C LYS A 16 -10.72 19.08 34.10
N LYS A 17 -9.99 17.99 34.20
CA LYS A 17 -9.33 17.28 33.10
C LYS A 17 -10.26 17.02 31.92
N ASN A 18 -11.37 16.32 32.16
CA ASN A 18 -12.35 15.97 31.13
C ASN A 18 -13.06 17.20 30.52
N GLU A 19 -13.34 18.23 31.32
CA GLU A 19 -13.94 19.47 30.82
C GLU A 19 -12.96 20.22 29.90
N THR A 20 -11.70 20.28 30.29
CA THR A 20 -10.64 20.91 29.52
C THR A 20 -10.41 20.20 28.19
N LEU A 21 -10.33 18.87 28.19
CA LEU A 21 -10.20 18.08 26.98
C LEU A 21 -11.38 18.28 26.01
N LYS A 22 -12.63 18.33 26.54
CA LYS A 22 -13.80 18.66 25.70
C LYS A 22 -13.69 20.04 25.07
N LYS A 23 -13.22 21.05 25.82
CA LYS A 23 -13.03 22.40 25.29
C LYS A 23 -11.91 22.45 24.25
N LEU A 24 -10.80 21.76 24.48
CA LEU A 24 -9.70 21.65 23.52
C LEU A 24 -10.13 20.94 22.24
N ARG A 25 -10.89 19.84 22.37
CA ARG A 25 -11.47 19.10 21.24
C ARG A 25 -12.40 19.99 20.42
N LYS A 26 -13.24 20.81 21.07
CA LYS A 26 -14.11 21.77 20.39
C LYS A 26 -13.33 22.91 19.74
N LEU A 27 -12.18 23.28 20.30
CA LEU A 27 -11.28 24.29 19.72
C LEU A 27 -10.60 23.77 18.46
N GLY A 28 -10.20 22.48 18.41
CA GLY A 28 -9.71 21.79 17.23
C GLY A 28 -8.41 22.31 16.63
N ILE A 29 -7.48 22.84 17.44
CA ILE A 29 -6.24 23.48 16.94
C ILE A 29 -4.95 22.90 17.52
N VAL A 30 -5.02 22.06 18.56
CA VAL A 30 -3.85 21.50 19.24
C VAL A 30 -3.69 20.03 18.84
N HIS A 31 -2.50 19.68 18.38
CA HIS A 31 -2.07 18.29 18.27
C HIS A 31 -1.46 17.88 19.61
N ILE A 32 -2.10 16.97 20.31
CA ILE A 32 -1.61 16.44 21.59
C ILE A 32 -0.58 15.37 21.30
N GLU A 33 0.55 15.39 22.00
CA GLU A 33 1.56 14.36 21.90
C GLU A 33 0.99 13.01 22.38
N ILE A 34 1.25 11.95 21.60
CA ILE A 34 0.65 10.64 21.86
C ILE A 34 1.21 10.07 23.17
N THR A 35 0.33 9.89 24.14
CA THR A 35 0.61 9.21 25.41
C THR A 35 -0.08 7.85 25.41
N GLU A 36 0.53 6.86 26.03
CA GLU A 36 -0.10 5.55 26.19
C GLU A 36 -1.22 5.65 27.23
N GLY A 37 -2.45 5.61 26.74
CA GLY A 37 -3.62 5.51 27.62
C GLY A 37 -3.91 4.06 28.03
N SER A 38 -4.37 3.86 29.25
CA SER A 38 -4.78 2.56 29.81
C SER A 38 -6.12 2.66 30.54
N GLY A 39 -6.81 1.54 30.69
CA GLY A 39 -8.05 1.48 31.48
C GLY A 39 -9.11 0.58 30.86
N GLU A 40 -10.04 0.14 31.69
CA GLU A 40 -11.12 -0.78 31.31
C GLU A 40 -12.06 -0.17 30.25
N ARG A 41 -12.34 1.14 30.38
CA ARG A 41 -13.17 1.86 29.41
C ARG A 41 -12.52 1.93 28.03
N LEU A 42 -11.21 2.15 27.96
CA LEU A 42 -10.48 2.17 26.70
C LEU A 42 -10.49 0.78 26.03
N ALA A 43 -10.33 -0.30 26.83
CA ALA A 43 -10.42 -1.67 26.34
C ALA A 43 -11.82 -1.95 25.76
N SER A 44 -12.89 -1.56 26.46
CA SER A 44 -14.27 -1.76 26.00
C SER A 44 -14.57 -1.00 24.71
N LEU A 45 -14.02 0.20 24.53
CA LEU A 45 -14.18 0.97 23.28
C LEU A 45 -13.46 0.32 22.11
N ARG A 46 -12.26 -0.24 22.34
CA ARG A 46 -11.51 -0.98 21.30
C ARG A 46 -12.25 -2.26 20.89
N GLU A 47 -12.86 -2.97 21.84
CA GLU A 47 -13.70 -4.13 21.52
C GLU A 47 -14.92 -3.74 20.67
N ARG A 48 -15.55 -2.59 20.95
CA ARG A 48 -16.67 -2.07 20.14
C ARG A 48 -16.24 -1.79 18.69
N VAL A 49 -15.09 -1.16 18.48
CA VAL A 49 -14.56 -0.93 17.12
C VAL A 49 -14.32 -2.25 16.42
N ALA A 50 -13.65 -3.19 17.07
CA ALA A 50 -13.39 -4.51 16.48
C ALA A 50 -14.67 -5.26 16.09
N LEU A 51 -15.73 -5.14 16.91
CA LEU A 51 -17.04 -5.71 16.61
C LEU A 51 -17.70 -5.07 15.39
N LEU A 52 -17.67 -3.73 15.31
CA LEU A 52 -18.24 -2.97 14.19
C LEU A 52 -17.49 -3.27 12.88
N GLU A 53 -16.16 -3.32 12.91
CA GLU A 53 -15.33 -3.66 11.75
C GLU A 53 -15.58 -5.10 11.26
N ARG A 54 -15.69 -6.07 12.18
CA ARG A 54 -16.04 -7.45 11.83
C ARG A 54 -17.41 -7.53 11.17
N ALA A 55 -18.40 -6.75 11.65
CA ALA A 55 -19.71 -6.70 11.02
C ALA A 55 -19.64 -6.17 9.59
N ILE A 56 -18.88 -5.10 9.34
CA ILE A 56 -18.63 -4.57 7.98
C ILE A 56 -17.99 -5.63 7.09
N PHE A 57 -16.99 -6.34 7.61
CA PHE A 57 -16.31 -7.40 6.87
C PHE A 57 -17.25 -8.56 6.50
N THR A 58 -18.09 -8.99 7.46
CA THR A 58 -19.07 -10.09 7.28
C THR A 58 -20.13 -9.73 6.24
N ILE A 59 -20.62 -8.48 6.22
CA ILE A 59 -21.56 -8.02 5.20
C ILE A 59 -20.92 -8.03 3.80
N GLY A 60 -19.64 -7.64 3.70
CA GLY A 60 -18.88 -7.59 2.45
C GLY A 60 -19.41 -6.60 1.43
N LYS A 61 -18.87 -6.63 0.20
CA LYS A 61 -19.34 -5.82 -0.93
C LYS A 61 -20.56 -6.45 -1.60
N LYS A 62 -21.73 -6.38 -0.99
CA LYS A 62 -22.99 -6.82 -1.61
C LYS A 62 -23.72 -5.65 -2.28
N LYS A 63 -24.70 -5.96 -3.15
CA LYS A 63 -25.44 -5.04 -4.04
C LYS A 63 -25.76 -3.70 -3.38
N LYS A 64 -25.75 -2.60 -4.17
CA LYS A 64 -26.20 -1.27 -3.75
C LYS A 64 -27.64 -1.33 -3.22
N VAL A 65 -27.75 -1.32 -1.90
CA VAL A 65 -29.01 -1.13 -1.17
C VAL A 65 -29.04 0.33 -0.75
N GLU A 66 -30.23 0.96 -0.75
CA GLU A 66 -30.35 2.33 -0.25
C GLU A 66 -29.88 2.41 1.21
N PRO A 67 -28.95 3.32 1.53
CA PRO A 67 -28.39 3.41 2.87
C PRO A 67 -29.46 3.89 3.86
N LYS A 68 -29.62 3.17 4.96
CA LYS A 68 -30.48 3.55 6.07
C LYS A 68 -29.65 4.24 7.14
N ASP A 69 -30.04 5.45 7.50
CA ASP A 69 -29.35 6.23 8.53
C ASP A 69 -29.88 5.89 9.92
N VAL A 70 -28.98 5.39 10.79
CA VAL A 70 -29.30 5.03 12.18
C VAL A 70 -28.23 5.55 13.14
N GLY A 71 -28.59 5.73 14.41
CA GLY A 71 -27.68 6.18 15.45
C GLY A 71 -26.63 5.14 15.82
N THR A 72 -25.58 5.57 16.53
CA THR A 72 -24.44 4.71 16.92
C THR A 72 -24.85 3.52 17.79
N ALA A 73 -25.83 3.69 18.70
CA ALA A 73 -26.34 2.62 19.55
C ALA A 73 -27.07 1.54 18.74
N GLU A 74 -27.88 1.96 17.76
CA GLU A 74 -28.61 1.04 16.89
C GLU A 74 -27.65 0.34 15.93
N ALA A 75 -26.65 1.06 15.38
CA ALA A 75 -25.59 0.46 14.55
C ALA A 75 -24.80 -0.62 15.32
N LEU A 76 -24.52 -0.41 16.61
CA LEU A 76 -23.88 -1.39 17.47
C LEU A 76 -24.77 -2.63 17.68
N SER A 77 -26.07 -2.43 17.89
CA SER A 77 -27.01 -3.56 18.05
C SER A 77 -27.12 -4.39 16.76
N VAL A 78 -27.11 -3.75 15.60
CA VAL A 78 -27.11 -4.41 14.30
C VAL A 78 -25.78 -5.19 14.11
N ALA A 79 -24.65 -4.59 14.45
CA ALA A 79 -23.35 -5.26 14.36
C ALA A 79 -23.28 -6.52 15.26
N THR A 80 -23.83 -6.43 16.48
CA THR A 80 -23.90 -7.58 17.40
C THR A 80 -24.77 -8.70 16.84
N LYS A 81 -25.93 -8.36 16.22
CA LYS A 81 -26.79 -9.35 15.57
C LYS A 81 -26.09 -10.03 14.39
N ILE A 82 -25.38 -9.27 13.56
CA ILE A 82 -24.63 -9.81 12.43
C ILE A 82 -23.52 -10.78 12.90
N GLN A 83 -22.83 -10.43 13.99
CA GLN A 83 -21.81 -11.30 14.56
C GLN A 83 -22.42 -12.59 15.11
N ALA A 84 -23.56 -12.52 15.80
CA ALA A 84 -24.28 -13.70 16.29
C ALA A 84 -24.68 -14.63 15.11
N LEU A 85 -25.20 -14.06 14.03
CA LEU A 85 -25.54 -14.80 12.80
C LEU A 85 -24.32 -15.43 12.13
N ASP A 86 -23.17 -14.74 12.11
CA ASP A 86 -21.92 -15.30 11.56
C ASP A 86 -21.41 -16.49 12.38
N VAL A 87 -21.52 -16.41 13.70
CA VAL A 87 -21.18 -17.53 14.61
C VAL A 87 -22.12 -18.71 14.38
N GLU A 88 -23.43 -18.47 14.33
CA GLU A 88 -24.44 -19.51 14.04
C GLU A 88 -24.18 -20.16 12.69
N LYS A 89 -23.91 -19.37 11.64
CA LYS A 89 -23.57 -19.88 10.31
C LYS A 89 -22.37 -20.82 10.35
N LYS A 90 -21.30 -20.43 11.05
CA LYS A 90 -20.10 -21.26 11.19
C LYS A 90 -20.38 -22.57 11.93
N GLN A 91 -21.24 -22.53 12.95
CA GLN A 91 -21.69 -23.73 13.65
C GLN A 91 -22.49 -24.65 12.73
N CYS A 92 -23.45 -24.12 11.98
CA CYS A 92 -24.23 -24.89 10.99
C CYS A 92 -23.32 -25.49 9.89
N GLN A 93 -22.33 -24.72 9.43
CA GLN A 93 -21.35 -25.23 8.45
C GLN A 93 -20.50 -26.37 9.00
N ALA A 94 -20.00 -26.25 10.24
CA ALA A 94 -19.21 -27.27 10.89
C ALA A 94 -20.04 -28.55 11.09
N GLU A 95 -21.27 -28.44 11.60
CA GLU A 95 -22.20 -29.58 11.75
C GLU A 95 -22.48 -30.25 10.40
N ARG A 96 -22.73 -29.46 9.35
CA ARG A 96 -22.97 -29.97 7.98
C ARG A 96 -21.75 -30.73 7.43
N ILE A 97 -20.53 -30.22 7.67
CA ILE A 97 -19.29 -30.90 7.25
C ILE A 97 -19.15 -32.24 7.98
N THR A 98 -19.39 -32.27 9.31
CA THR A 98 -19.33 -33.50 10.11
C THR A 98 -20.33 -34.51 9.64
N LEU A 99 -21.59 -34.11 9.40
CA LEU A 99 -22.63 -35.01 8.92
C LEU A 99 -22.35 -35.54 7.49
N ASN A 100 -21.81 -34.68 6.61
CA ASN A 100 -21.40 -35.14 5.27
C ASN A 100 -20.25 -36.16 5.32
N SER A 101 -19.24 -35.90 6.17
CA SER A 101 -18.14 -36.86 6.37
C SER A 101 -18.64 -38.19 6.93
N GLU A 102 -19.61 -38.16 7.85
CA GLU A 102 -20.23 -39.38 8.39
C GLU A 102 -21.07 -40.11 7.34
N LEU A 103 -21.81 -39.39 6.52
CA LEU A 103 -22.59 -39.94 5.42
C LEU A 103 -21.69 -40.55 4.36
N ASP A 104 -20.56 -39.94 4.01
CA ASP A 104 -19.58 -40.51 3.08
C ASP A 104 -18.92 -41.78 3.65
N ARG A 105 -18.65 -41.80 4.98
CA ARG A 105 -18.15 -43.01 5.68
C ARG A 105 -19.14 -44.17 5.59
N LEU A 106 -20.45 -43.86 5.71
CA LEU A 106 -21.51 -44.86 5.70
C LEU A 106 -21.94 -45.28 4.28
N LYS A 107 -21.60 -44.54 3.25
CA LYS A 107 -22.05 -44.73 1.87
C LYS A 107 -21.84 -46.16 1.35
N SER A 108 -20.77 -46.80 1.74
CA SER A 108 -20.43 -48.18 1.33
C SER A 108 -21.10 -49.27 2.20
N TRP A 109 -21.84 -48.86 3.22
CA TRP A 109 -22.51 -49.76 4.16
C TRP A 109 -24.02 -49.82 3.93
N GLY A 110 -24.56 -48.98 3.04
CA GLY A 110 -25.99 -48.90 2.76
C GLY A 110 -26.74 -47.99 3.76
N ASP A 111 -28.05 -48.10 3.79
CA ASP A 111 -28.89 -47.35 4.73
C ASP A 111 -28.88 -48.02 6.10
N ILE A 112 -28.14 -47.45 7.04
CA ILE A 112 -28.08 -47.89 8.43
C ILE A 112 -29.06 -47.06 9.25
N ASP A 113 -30.01 -47.73 9.88
CA ASP A 113 -30.93 -47.11 10.84
C ASP A 113 -30.61 -47.62 12.25
N PRO A 114 -30.10 -46.75 13.15
CA PRO A 114 -29.78 -47.10 14.52
C PRO A 114 -30.98 -47.62 15.31
N ASN A 115 -32.19 -47.14 15.03
CA ASN A 115 -33.40 -47.58 15.70
C ASN A 115 -33.72 -49.06 15.39
N SER A 116 -33.60 -49.47 14.11
CA SER A 116 -33.78 -50.84 13.69
C SER A 116 -32.75 -51.78 14.32
N ILE A 117 -31.52 -51.31 14.53
CA ILE A 117 -30.45 -52.05 15.19
C ILE A 117 -30.77 -52.22 16.67
N SER A 118 -31.19 -51.15 17.37
CA SER A 118 -31.60 -51.16 18.76
C SER A 118 -32.79 -52.10 19.03
N ASP A 119 -33.75 -52.17 18.10
CA ASP A 119 -34.88 -53.11 18.15
C ASP A 119 -34.43 -54.58 18.04
N LEU A 120 -33.38 -54.86 17.27
CA LEU A 120 -32.77 -56.19 17.21
C LEU A 120 -32.02 -56.54 18.49
N GLU A 121 -31.30 -55.60 19.06
CA GLU A 121 -30.62 -55.74 20.36
C GLU A 121 -31.62 -55.99 21.51
N ALA A 122 -32.77 -55.31 21.52
CA ALA A 122 -33.85 -55.54 22.48
C ALA A 122 -34.46 -56.93 22.37
N LYS A 123 -34.39 -57.56 21.17
CA LYS A 123 -34.81 -58.95 20.94
C LYS A 123 -33.72 -59.97 21.24
N GLY A 124 -32.57 -59.53 21.77
CA GLY A 124 -31.48 -60.38 22.16
C GLY A 124 -30.47 -60.73 21.06
N TYR A 125 -30.46 -59.98 19.96
CA TYR A 125 -29.48 -60.12 18.88
C TYR A 125 -28.55 -58.94 18.87
N GLU A 126 -27.26 -59.15 19.07
CA GLU A 126 -26.23 -58.12 18.92
C GLU A 126 -25.79 -58.05 17.46
N VAL A 127 -25.78 -56.81 16.90
CA VAL A 127 -25.42 -56.55 15.52
C VAL A 127 -24.11 -55.77 15.49
N SER A 128 -23.11 -56.30 14.82
CA SER A 128 -21.83 -55.66 14.64
C SER A 128 -21.45 -55.60 13.16
N PHE A 129 -20.86 -54.52 12.72
CA PHE A 129 -20.45 -54.30 11.33
C PHE A 129 -18.93 -54.30 11.24
N TYR A 130 -18.40 -55.10 10.29
CA TYR A 130 -16.96 -55.28 10.12
C TYR A 130 -16.54 -55.11 8.66
N GLU A 131 -15.36 -54.53 8.46
CA GLU A 131 -14.66 -54.50 7.20
C GLU A 131 -13.34 -55.26 7.33
N MET A 132 -13.04 -56.18 6.41
CA MET A 132 -11.77 -56.90 6.40
C MET A 132 -11.31 -57.18 4.97
N PRO A 133 -9.99 -57.51 4.78
CA PRO A 133 -9.48 -57.96 3.49
C PRO A 133 -10.20 -59.21 3.00
N LYS A 134 -10.46 -59.31 1.69
CA LYS A 134 -11.17 -60.45 1.10
C LYS A 134 -10.48 -61.79 1.39
N THR A 135 -9.15 -61.81 1.39
CA THR A 135 -8.34 -63.01 1.69
C THR A 135 -8.54 -63.53 3.11
N GLU A 136 -8.75 -62.64 4.07
CA GLU A 136 -8.99 -63.01 5.45
C GLU A 136 -10.46 -63.39 5.70
N TYR A 137 -11.39 -62.78 4.96
CA TYR A 137 -12.79 -63.14 5.01
C TYR A 137 -13.03 -64.58 4.53
N GLU A 138 -12.27 -65.08 3.54
CA GLU A 138 -12.34 -66.45 3.03
C GLU A 138 -11.78 -67.51 4.02
N LEU A 139 -11.04 -67.08 5.04
CA LEU A 139 -10.50 -67.92 6.12
C LEU A 139 -11.41 -67.96 7.35
N LEU A 140 -12.54 -67.25 7.36
CA LEU A 140 -13.50 -67.24 8.44
C LEU A 140 -14.19 -68.62 8.53
N ASP A 141 -14.35 -69.11 9.77
CA ASP A 141 -15.04 -70.39 10.04
C ASP A 141 -16.49 -70.33 9.55
N GLU A 142 -16.91 -71.38 8.81
CA GLU A 142 -18.28 -71.52 8.26
C GLU A 142 -19.38 -71.53 9.34
N SER A 143 -19.02 -71.76 10.62
CA SER A 143 -19.95 -71.67 11.75
C SER A 143 -20.41 -70.25 12.09
N ILE A 144 -19.66 -69.24 11.63
CA ILE A 144 -19.95 -67.83 11.90
C ILE A 144 -20.94 -67.30 10.85
N LYS A 145 -22.16 -66.99 11.29
CA LYS A 145 -23.21 -66.46 10.39
C LYS A 145 -22.96 -64.98 10.09
N THR A 146 -22.47 -64.70 8.88
CA THR A 146 -22.25 -63.34 8.38
C THR A 146 -23.22 -63.02 7.25
N VAL A 147 -23.67 -61.76 7.20
CA VAL A 147 -24.43 -61.22 6.08
C VAL A 147 -23.55 -60.23 5.33
N ARG A 148 -23.18 -60.53 4.09
CA ARG A 148 -22.36 -59.63 3.25
C ARG A 148 -23.19 -58.44 2.81
N ILE A 149 -22.62 -57.24 2.99
CA ILE A 149 -23.25 -55.99 2.61
C ILE A 149 -22.66 -55.49 1.29
N ASP A 150 -21.32 -55.45 1.22
CA ASP A 150 -20.61 -54.97 0.03
C ASP A 150 -19.31 -55.76 -0.17
N VAL A 151 -18.93 -56.00 -1.40
CA VAL A 151 -17.70 -56.72 -1.75
C VAL A 151 -16.96 -55.94 -2.83
N THR A 152 -15.81 -55.41 -2.46
CA THR A 152 -14.88 -54.74 -3.38
C THR A 152 -13.80 -55.72 -3.85
N LYS A 153 -12.89 -55.27 -4.72
CA LYS A 153 -11.77 -56.13 -5.19
C LYS A 153 -10.83 -56.57 -4.06
N SER A 154 -10.68 -55.77 -3.00
CA SER A 154 -9.71 -55.98 -1.91
C SER A 154 -10.34 -56.20 -0.54
N THR A 155 -11.55 -55.72 -0.30
CA THR A 155 -12.20 -55.75 1.01
C THR A 155 -13.63 -56.27 0.94
N VAL A 156 -14.09 -56.88 2.04
CA VAL A 156 -15.45 -57.34 2.24
C VAL A 156 -16.04 -56.66 3.45
N ARG A 157 -17.23 -56.07 3.30
CA ARG A 157 -18.04 -55.49 4.37
C ARG A 157 -19.18 -56.40 4.71
N PHE A 158 -19.32 -56.78 5.96
CA PHE A 158 -20.32 -57.71 6.40
C PHE A 158 -20.89 -57.34 7.77
N MET A 159 -22.08 -57.80 8.02
CA MET A 159 -22.76 -57.70 9.30
C MET A 159 -22.66 -59.05 10.00
N LEU A 160 -22.29 -59.04 11.26
CA LEU A 160 -22.28 -60.19 12.13
C LEU A 160 -23.52 -60.12 13.02
N LEU A 161 -24.32 -61.19 13.04
CA LEU A 161 -25.47 -61.34 13.89
C LEU A 161 -25.14 -62.41 14.95
N LYS A 162 -25.09 -62.04 16.22
CA LYS A 162 -24.86 -62.99 17.30
C LYS A 162 -25.98 -62.92 18.33
N SER A 163 -26.25 -64.07 18.94
CA SER A 163 -27.07 -64.11 20.16
C SER A 163 -26.22 -63.70 21.34
N THR A 164 -26.75 -62.91 22.26
CA THR A 164 -26.07 -62.34 23.46
C THR A 164 -25.35 -63.37 24.35
N LYS A 165 -25.36 -64.65 24.03
CA LYS A 165 -24.74 -65.73 24.79
C LYS A 165 -23.45 -66.30 24.19
N GLU A 166 -22.93 -65.77 23.08
CA GLU A 166 -21.76 -66.34 22.39
C GLU A 166 -20.66 -65.28 22.23
N ASP A 167 -19.46 -65.57 22.76
CA ASP A 167 -18.26 -64.75 22.62
C ASP A 167 -17.60 -64.85 21.21
N LEU A 168 -18.31 -64.43 20.16
CA LEU A 168 -17.81 -64.44 18.79
C LEU A 168 -16.91 -63.26 18.42
N ASP A 169 -16.92 -62.19 19.24
CA ASP A 169 -16.07 -61.00 19.00
C ASP A 169 -14.58 -61.32 19.13
N GLU A 170 -14.20 -62.31 19.96
CA GLU A 170 -12.80 -62.71 20.13
C GLU A 170 -12.20 -63.38 18.86
N ALA A 171 -12.98 -64.18 18.16
CA ALA A 171 -12.56 -64.85 16.93
C ALA A 171 -12.37 -63.87 15.75
N VAL A 172 -13.20 -62.82 15.67
CA VAL A 172 -13.12 -61.78 14.62
C VAL A 172 -12.09 -60.72 14.95
N SER A 173 -11.92 -60.40 16.24
CA SER A 173 -10.93 -59.40 16.67
C SER A 173 -9.47 -59.85 16.57
N SER A 174 -9.23 -61.17 16.46
CA SER A 174 -7.90 -61.74 16.20
C SER A 174 -7.43 -61.52 14.76
N LEU A 175 -8.34 -61.16 13.85
CA LEU A 175 -8.08 -60.87 12.45
C LEU A 175 -7.92 -59.37 12.22
N ASN A 176 -7.34 -58.99 11.07
CA ASN A 176 -7.12 -57.57 10.72
C ASN A 176 -8.44 -56.91 10.30
N THR A 177 -9.31 -56.63 11.27
CA THR A 177 -10.67 -56.14 11.07
C THR A 177 -10.88 -54.74 11.55
N TYR A 178 -11.67 -53.95 10.80
CA TYR A 178 -12.18 -52.66 11.23
C TYR A 178 -13.66 -52.78 11.62
N ARG A 179 -13.97 -52.51 12.91
CA ARG A 179 -15.36 -52.45 13.38
C ARG A 179 -15.93 -51.08 13.11
N LEU A 180 -17.04 -50.99 12.40
CA LEU A 180 -17.75 -49.73 12.17
C LEU A 180 -18.40 -49.24 13.47
N ALA A 181 -18.07 -48.04 13.89
CA ALA A 181 -18.82 -47.35 14.92
C ALA A 181 -20.20 -46.94 14.36
N LEU A 182 -21.27 -47.35 15.04
CA LEU A 182 -22.62 -47.02 14.60
C LEU A 182 -22.89 -45.53 14.71
N PRO A 183 -23.57 -44.96 13.71
CA PRO A 183 -23.97 -43.57 13.75
C PRO A 183 -25.06 -43.32 14.81
N GLN A 184 -25.19 -42.09 15.28
CA GLN A 184 -26.28 -41.70 16.19
C GLN A 184 -27.60 -41.41 15.46
N LEU A 185 -27.53 -41.05 14.19
CA LEU A 185 -28.67 -40.72 13.33
C LEU A 185 -28.73 -41.66 12.16
N SER A 186 -29.93 -41.95 11.69
CA SER A 186 -30.11 -42.74 10.44
C SER A 186 -29.62 -41.95 9.22
N THR A 187 -29.26 -42.66 8.14
CA THR A 187 -28.81 -42.06 6.90
C THR A 187 -29.82 -41.03 6.34
N ASN A 188 -31.12 -41.31 6.50
CA ASN A 188 -32.18 -40.40 6.03
C ASN A 188 -32.28 -39.17 6.90
N GLU A 189 -32.21 -39.30 8.23
CA GLU A 189 -32.18 -38.18 9.15
C GLU A 189 -30.95 -37.28 8.95
N MET A 190 -29.78 -37.87 8.68
CA MET A 190 -28.58 -37.11 8.33
C MET A 190 -28.80 -36.27 7.06
N LYS A 191 -29.34 -36.86 5.98
CA LYS A 191 -29.64 -36.14 4.74
C LYS A 191 -30.66 -35.02 4.96
N GLN A 192 -31.70 -35.27 5.75
CA GLN A 192 -32.68 -34.24 6.11
C GLN A 192 -32.02 -33.12 6.89
N ARG A 193 -31.23 -33.45 7.91
CA ARG A 193 -30.53 -32.47 8.73
C ARG A 193 -29.54 -31.62 7.93
N ILE A 194 -28.81 -32.23 6.98
CA ILE A 194 -27.92 -31.51 6.05
C ILE A 194 -28.72 -30.51 5.20
N SER A 195 -29.90 -30.90 4.73
CA SER A 195 -30.78 -30.00 3.96
C SER A 195 -31.32 -28.85 4.82
N GLU A 196 -31.75 -29.14 6.05
CA GLU A 196 -32.19 -28.11 7.02
C GLU A 196 -31.08 -27.11 7.33
N LEU A 197 -29.86 -27.61 7.61
CA LEU A 197 -28.69 -26.77 7.84
C LEU A 197 -28.33 -25.93 6.60
N GLY A 198 -28.48 -26.51 5.41
CA GLY A 198 -28.32 -25.77 4.14
C GLY A 198 -29.28 -24.60 4.03
N SER A 199 -30.58 -24.87 4.22
CA SER A 199 -31.62 -23.83 4.20
C SER A 199 -31.41 -22.76 5.28
N ARG A 200 -30.96 -23.14 6.47
CA ARG A 200 -30.66 -22.21 7.54
C ARG A 200 -29.46 -21.31 7.22
N ILE A 201 -28.41 -21.86 6.60
CA ILE A 201 -27.26 -21.08 6.12
C ILE A 201 -27.70 -20.05 5.08
N ASP A 202 -28.57 -20.43 4.13
CA ASP A 202 -29.06 -19.53 3.10
C ASP A 202 -29.95 -18.41 3.71
N GLU A 203 -30.80 -18.72 4.68
CA GLU A 203 -31.59 -17.75 5.41
C GLU A 203 -30.72 -16.72 6.18
N ILE A 204 -29.65 -17.22 6.83
CA ILE A 204 -28.66 -16.36 7.52
C ILE A 204 -27.98 -15.46 6.49
N ASP A 205 -27.57 -15.98 5.34
CA ASP A 205 -26.91 -15.20 4.30
C ASP A 205 -27.81 -14.12 3.70
N GLU A 206 -29.10 -14.40 3.50
CA GLU A 206 -30.08 -13.40 3.09
C GLU A 206 -30.28 -12.33 4.17
N THR A 207 -30.34 -12.73 5.43
CA THR A 207 -30.49 -11.81 6.57
C THR A 207 -29.27 -10.89 6.68
N ILE A 208 -28.06 -11.42 6.56
CA ILE A 208 -26.82 -10.62 6.54
C ILE A 208 -26.83 -9.68 5.33
N ALA A 209 -27.26 -10.15 4.16
CA ALA A 209 -27.32 -9.35 2.95
C ALA A 209 -28.33 -8.19 3.06
N SER A 210 -29.48 -8.40 3.69
CA SER A 210 -30.48 -7.36 3.94
C SER A 210 -29.97 -6.24 4.85
N ASN A 211 -29.05 -6.56 5.76
CA ASN A 211 -28.40 -5.59 6.63
C ASN A 211 -27.31 -4.74 5.94
N ALA A 212 -27.06 -4.93 4.63
CA ALA A 212 -26.13 -4.10 3.87
C ALA A 212 -26.52 -2.61 3.83
N CYS A 213 -27.79 -2.28 4.02
CA CYS A 213 -28.27 -0.90 4.14
C CYS A 213 -27.66 -0.14 5.33
N TYR A 214 -27.18 -0.83 6.37
CA TYR A 214 -26.61 -0.22 7.57
C TYR A 214 -25.10 0.01 7.50
N VAL A 215 -24.40 -0.45 6.45
CA VAL A 215 -22.92 -0.37 6.35
C VAL A 215 -22.40 1.05 6.54
N GLU A 216 -23.03 2.06 5.92
CA GLU A 216 -22.61 3.46 6.07
C GLU A 216 -22.83 3.99 7.51
N SER A 217 -23.89 3.55 8.18
CA SER A 217 -24.15 3.92 9.57
C SER A 217 -23.17 3.21 10.53
N ILE A 218 -22.82 1.95 10.24
CA ILE A 218 -21.80 1.21 11.00
C ILE A 218 -20.42 1.87 10.84
N LYS A 219 -20.03 2.31 9.63
CA LYS A 219 -18.80 3.05 9.41
C LYS A 219 -18.75 4.37 10.20
N ARG A 220 -19.87 5.11 10.21
CA ARG A 220 -19.98 6.32 11.05
C ARG A 220 -19.86 6.02 12.54
N ALA A 221 -20.44 4.89 12.98
CA ALA A 221 -20.28 4.45 14.36
C ALA A 221 -18.83 4.05 14.70
N VAL A 222 -18.10 3.44 13.75
CA VAL A 222 -16.64 3.20 13.91
C VAL A 222 -15.92 4.53 14.13
N GLY A 223 -16.06 5.50 13.21
CA GLY A 223 -15.39 6.80 13.33
C GLY A 223 -15.77 7.55 14.61
N ALA A 224 -17.03 7.49 15.05
CA ALA A 224 -17.45 8.08 16.32
C ALA A 224 -16.78 7.39 17.53
N THR A 225 -16.71 6.05 17.52
CA THR A 225 -16.07 5.29 18.61
C THR A 225 -14.55 5.49 18.62
N GLU A 226 -13.91 5.60 17.45
CA GLU A 226 -12.47 5.95 17.36
C GLU A 226 -12.17 7.32 17.96
N LYS A 227 -13.06 8.30 17.77
CA LYS A 227 -12.95 9.61 18.42
C LYS A 227 -13.15 9.55 19.94
N GLU A 228 -13.96 8.62 20.44
CA GLU A 228 -14.06 8.36 21.88
C GLU A 228 -12.80 7.67 22.41
N ILE A 229 -12.21 6.74 21.66
CA ILE A 229 -10.91 6.11 21.99
C ILE A 229 -9.83 7.18 22.06
N GLU A 230 -9.74 8.07 21.08
CA GLU A 230 -8.78 9.18 21.06
C GLU A 230 -8.92 10.04 22.34
N PHE A 231 -10.15 10.42 22.66
CA PHE A 231 -10.45 11.21 23.86
C PHE A 231 -10.02 10.49 25.14
N GLU A 232 -10.39 9.22 25.31
CA GLU A 232 -10.08 8.43 26.49
C GLU A 232 -8.59 8.13 26.62
N THR A 233 -7.90 7.93 25.48
CA THR A 233 -6.44 7.76 25.42
C THR A 233 -5.74 8.99 26.00
N TYR A 234 -6.13 10.19 25.56
CA TYR A 234 -5.56 11.42 26.14
C TYR A 234 -5.96 11.64 27.59
N ALA A 235 -7.22 11.35 27.96
CA ALA A 235 -7.67 11.50 29.32
C ALA A 235 -6.93 10.59 30.31
N THR A 236 -6.59 9.36 29.93
CA THR A 236 -5.89 8.41 30.79
C THR A 236 -4.36 8.47 30.68
N GLY A 237 -3.84 8.98 29.56
CA GLY A 237 -2.39 9.09 29.31
C GLY A 237 -1.74 10.37 29.84
N MET A 238 -2.50 11.36 30.35
CA MET A 238 -1.93 12.56 30.96
C MET A 238 -1.17 12.21 32.23
N ALA A 239 0.00 12.80 32.40
CA ALA A 239 0.75 12.68 33.64
C ALA A 239 0.09 13.53 34.74
N ASP A 240 -0.20 12.88 35.87
CA ASP A 240 -0.82 13.49 37.04
C ASP A 240 0.25 13.67 38.13
N GLU A 241 0.45 14.90 38.62
CA GLU A 241 1.41 15.24 39.67
C GLU A 241 0.72 15.84 40.90
N ASN A 242 1.06 15.34 42.08
CA ASN A 242 0.61 15.89 43.35
C ASN A 242 1.61 16.93 43.87
N LEU A 243 1.27 18.19 43.77
CA LEU A 243 2.14 19.33 44.19
C LEU A 243 2.17 19.54 45.71
N SER A 244 1.28 18.94 46.50
CA SER A 244 1.19 19.14 47.95
C SER A 244 0.67 17.87 48.64
N PRO A 245 1.49 16.80 48.73
CA PRO A 245 1.05 15.52 49.33
C PRO A 245 0.76 15.60 50.83
N GLU A 246 1.26 16.63 51.54
CA GLU A 246 1.15 16.79 53.02
C GLU A 246 -0.07 17.61 53.45
N LYS A 247 -0.91 18.15 52.55
CA LYS A 247 -2.09 18.96 52.92
C LYS A 247 -3.37 18.09 52.83
N GLU A 248 -4.35 18.42 53.71
CA GLU A 248 -5.69 17.77 53.74
C GLU A 248 -6.46 17.85 52.39
N ALA A 249 -6.05 18.75 51.46
CA ALA A 249 -6.53 18.80 50.11
C ALA A 249 -5.32 18.94 49.14
N PRO A 250 -4.75 17.83 48.66
CA PRO A 250 -3.63 17.85 47.74
C PRO A 250 -4.04 18.54 46.43
N LEU A 251 -3.24 19.52 45.98
CA LEU A 251 -3.42 20.13 44.66
C LEU A 251 -2.86 19.19 43.61
N SER A 252 -3.72 18.36 43.06
CA SER A 252 -3.35 17.50 41.92
C SER A 252 -3.53 18.26 40.61
N VAL A 253 -2.49 18.24 39.81
CA VAL A 253 -2.46 18.84 38.46
C VAL A 253 -2.16 17.78 37.43
N SER A 254 -2.81 17.91 36.29
CA SER A 254 -2.51 17.11 35.09
C SER A 254 -1.80 18.00 34.09
N HIS A 255 -0.77 17.48 33.46
CA HIS A 255 -0.09 18.19 32.40
C HIS A 255 0.04 17.35 31.12
N PHE A 256 0.08 18.01 29.99
CA PHE A 256 0.38 17.38 28.72
C PHE A 256 1.09 18.37 27.79
N THR A 257 1.87 17.82 26.88
CA THR A 257 2.54 18.56 25.81
C THR A 257 1.81 18.35 24.48
N GLY A 258 1.92 19.32 23.62
CA GLY A 258 1.34 19.27 22.28
C GLY A 258 1.95 20.32 21.37
N TYR A 259 1.49 20.35 20.14
CA TYR A 259 1.95 21.27 19.13
C TYR A 259 0.78 22.04 18.53
N ILE A 260 1.02 23.31 18.22
CA ILE A 260 0.03 24.20 17.62
C ILE A 260 0.65 24.99 16.48
N GLU A 261 -0.16 25.30 15.47
CA GLU A 261 0.25 26.22 14.42
C GLU A 261 0.47 27.62 15.00
N ALA A 262 1.55 28.28 14.61
CA ALA A 262 1.87 29.63 15.10
C ALA A 262 0.73 30.64 14.85
N GLU A 263 -0.02 30.48 13.75
CA GLU A 263 -1.18 31.33 13.41
C GLU A 263 -2.34 31.20 14.42
N ASN A 264 -2.48 30.04 15.09
CA ASN A 264 -3.57 29.75 16.02
C ASN A 264 -3.20 29.96 17.50
N LEU A 265 -1.96 30.35 17.79
CA LEU A 265 -1.45 30.50 19.16
C LEU A 265 -2.24 31.50 20.01
N ASP A 266 -2.63 32.64 19.43
CA ASP A 266 -3.36 33.67 20.15
C ASP A 266 -4.77 33.22 20.56
N ARG A 267 -5.42 32.41 19.75
CA ARG A 267 -6.71 31.77 20.09
C ARG A 267 -6.57 30.85 21.29
N LEU A 268 -5.48 30.05 21.33
CA LEU A 268 -5.20 29.17 22.47
C LEU A 268 -4.91 29.99 23.73
N LYS A 269 -4.10 31.07 23.64
CA LYS A 269 -3.80 31.96 24.79
C LYS A 269 -5.07 32.56 25.39
N GLN A 270 -5.97 33.10 24.55
CA GLN A 270 -7.25 33.65 25.00
C GLN A 270 -8.11 32.58 25.69
N THR A 271 -8.17 31.36 25.12
CA THR A 271 -8.93 30.26 25.72
C THR A 271 -8.31 29.78 27.04
N ALA A 272 -6.98 29.73 27.13
CA ALA A 272 -6.27 29.37 28.35
C ALA A 272 -6.52 30.38 29.48
N GLN A 273 -6.46 31.68 29.18
CA GLN A 273 -6.75 32.76 30.13
C GLN A 273 -8.19 32.68 30.65
N SER A 274 -9.18 32.51 29.73
CA SER A 274 -10.60 32.44 30.11
C SER A 274 -10.94 31.25 30.97
N ASN A 275 -10.19 30.14 30.86
CA ASN A 275 -10.42 28.88 31.62
C ASN A 275 -9.41 28.65 32.76
N SER A 276 -8.52 29.60 33.01
CA SER A 276 -7.46 29.54 34.05
C SER A 276 -6.56 28.29 33.87
N TRP A 277 -6.16 28.00 32.63
CA TRP A 277 -5.16 26.99 32.33
C TRP A 277 -3.75 27.60 32.43
N GLY A 278 -2.82 26.86 32.99
CA GLY A 278 -1.39 27.17 32.86
C GLY A 278 -0.94 26.84 31.43
N LEU A 279 -0.33 27.80 30.75
CA LEU A 279 0.17 27.65 29.39
C LEU A 279 1.62 28.08 29.30
N LEU A 280 2.50 27.14 28.96
CA LEU A 280 3.89 27.38 28.59
C LEU A 280 4.01 27.22 27.06
N VAL A 281 4.72 28.14 26.42
CA VAL A 281 4.95 28.15 24.97
C VAL A 281 6.44 28.19 24.70
N GLU A 282 6.93 27.23 23.93
CA GLU A 282 8.34 27.12 23.61
C GLU A 282 8.53 26.96 22.09
N GLU A 283 9.74 27.25 21.61
CA GLU A 283 10.14 26.88 20.25
C GLU A 283 10.51 25.42 20.22
N PRO A 284 10.04 24.66 19.20
CA PRO A 284 10.43 23.27 19.06
C PRO A 284 11.95 23.12 18.88
N SER A 285 12.56 22.18 19.61
CA SER A 285 13.98 21.82 19.48
C SER A 285 14.17 20.74 18.39
N ILE A 286 15.42 20.50 17.98
CA ILE A 286 15.75 19.46 17.00
C ILE A 286 15.48 18.04 17.56
N GLU A 287 15.50 17.91 18.88
CA GLU A 287 15.27 16.64 19.59
C GLU A 287 13.76 16.34 19.71
N ASP A 288 12.90 17.35 19.53
CA ASP A 288 11.46 17.19 19.62
C ASP A 288 10.91 16.49 18.37
N ASN A 289 10.01 15.53 18.58
CA ASN A 289 9.27 14.91 17.49
C ASN A 289 8.07 15.80 17.10
N VAL A 290 8.30 16.77 16.21
CA VAL A 290 7.32 17.79 15.84
C VAL A 290 6.45 17.31 14.68
N PRO A 291 5.10 17.36 14.78
CA PRO A 291 4.23 17.00 13.67
C PRO A 291 4.34 18.03 12.52
N THR A 292 4.26 17.52 11.30
CA THR A 292 4.39 18.35 10.11
C THR A 292 3.04 18.62 9.46
N LYS A 293 2.76 19.89 9.18
CA LYS A 293 1.62 20.33 8.37
C LYS A 293 2.12 21.04 7.12
N LEU A 294 1.69 20.56 5.96
CA LEU A 294 2.03 21.17 4.67
C LEU A 294 0.90 22.11 4.22
N LYS A 295 1.26 23.34 3.83
CA LYS A 295 0.34 24.33 3.27
C LYS A 295 0.89 24.80 1.92
N ASN A 296 0.32 24.27 0.84
CA ASN A 296 0.75 24.54 -0.54
C ASN A 296 -0.39 25.08 -1.39
N ASN A 297 -0.03 25.64 -2.56
CA ASN A 297 -1.00 26.07 -3.56
C ASN A 297 -1.89 24.92 -4.01
N LYS A 298 -3.10 25.20 -4.48
CA LYS A 298 -4.08 24.20 -4.96
C LYS A 298 -3.50 23.25 -6.02
N PHE A 299 -2.59 23.70 -6.87
CA PHE A 299 -1.93 22.86 -7.87
C PHE A 299 -0.93 21.89 -7.23
N VAL A 300 -0.06 22.39 -6.36
CA VAL A 300 0.94 21.56 -5.67
C VAL A 300 0.29 20.59 -4.70
N SER A 301 -0.83 20.96 -4.08
CA SER A 301 -1.57 20.09 -3.16
C SER A 301 -2.17 18.85 -3.85
N LEU A 302 -2.22 18.82 -5.18
CA LEU A 302 -2.65 17.62 -5.92
C LEU A 302 -1.76 16.39 -5.68
N ILE A 303 -0.52 16.58 -5.20
CA ILE A 303 0.38 15.46 -4.86
C ILE A 303 -0.02 14.77 -3.54
N TYR A 304 -0.77 15.42 -2.64
CA TYR A 304 -1.06 14.89 -1.32
C TYR A 304 -1.71 13.51 -1.30
N PRO A 305 -2.69 13.18 -2.17
CA PRO A 305 -3.22 11.83 -2.22
C PRO A 305 -2.15 10.75 -2.47
N LEU A 306 -1.11 11.07 -3.24
CA LEU A 306 0.00 10.15 -3.49
C LEU A 306 0.93 10.05 -2.27
N THR A 307 1.33 11.18 -1.67
CA THR A 307 2.18 11.18 -0.48
C THR A 307 1.47 10.57 0.74
N ASP A 308 0.16 10.79 0.87
CA ASP A 308 -0.66 10.17 1.92
C ASP A 308 -0.76 8.64 1.71
N PHE A 309 -0.92 8.18 0.47
CA PHE A 309 -0.90 6.74 0.14
C PHE A 309 0.46 6.09 0.43
N LEU A 310 1.55 6.80 0.19
CA LEU A 310 2.90 6.33 0.48
C LEU A 310 3.28 6.42 1.96
N GLY A 311 2.52 7.17 2.75
CA GLY A 311 2.88 7.46 4.14
C GLY A 311 4.15 8.32 4.30
N THR A 312 4.57 8.99 3.23
CA THR A 312 5.81 9.81 3.25
C THR A 312 5.48 11.23 3.67
N VAL A 313 5.94 11.59 4.86
CA VAL A 313 5.81 12.95 5.41
C VAL A 313 7.20 13.49 5.72
N PRO A 314 7.58 14.67 5.19
CA PRO A 314 8.86 15.28 5.54
C PRO A 314 8.88 15.64 7.03
N GLY A 315 10.04 15.54 7.68
CA GLY A 315 10.25 16.01 9.04
C GLY A 315 10.01 17.52 9.16
N TYR A 316 9.66 17.99 10.34
CA TYR A 316 9.38 19.41 10.56
C TYR A 316 10.57 20.33 10.18
N PHE A 317 11.79 19.88 10.47
CA PHE A 317 13.02 20.60 10.14
C PHE A 317 13.56 20.32 8.74
N GLU A 318 12.86 19.48 7.95
CA GLU A 318 13.21 19.14 6.58
C GLU A 318 12.59 20.11 5.57
N TYR A 319 12.76 19.82 4.29
CA TYR A 319 12.20 20.63 3.22
C TYR A 319 10.82 20.15 2.78
N ASP A 320 9.96 21.10 2.43
CA ASP A 320 8.80 20.79 1.60
C ASP A 320 9.23 20.67 0.13
N ILE A 321 9.27 19.44 -0.35
CA ILE A 321 9.60 19.12 -1.74
C ILE A 321 8.36 18.86 -2.60
N SER A 322 7.15 19.04 -2.07
CA SER A 322 5.89 18.69 -2.75
C SER A 322 5.79 19.23 -4.18
N GLY A 323 6.24 20.44 -4.44
CA GLY A 323 6.21 21.02 -5.79
C GLY A 323 7.17 20.35 -6.76
N TRP A 324 8.40 20.06 -6.32
CA TRP A 324 9.39 19.36 -7.11
C TRP A 324 9.01 17.90 -7.31
N PHE A 325 8.50 17.27 -6.25
CA PHE A 325 7.99 15.91 -6.31
C PHE A 325 6.88 15.78 -7.37
N LEU A 326 5.90 16.70 -7.38
CA LEU A 326 4.84 16.70 -8.37
C LEU A 326 5.41 16.90 -9.80
N ALA A 327 6.33 17.85 -10.00
CA ALA A 327 6.88 18.14 -11.31
C ALA A 327 7.64 16.93 -11.89
N PHE A 328 8.53 16.33 -11.11
CA PHE A 328 9.33 15.20 -11.57
C PHE A 328 8.52 13.91 -11.69
N ILE A 329 7.58 13.64 -10.77
CA ILE A 329 6.76 12.44 -10.91
C ILE A 329 5.85 12.49 -12.14
N LEU A 330 5.37 13.67 -12.55
CA LEU A 330 4.63 13.84 -13.80
C LEU A 330 5.50 13.48 -14.99
N ILE A 331 6.74 13.97 -15.04
CA ILE A 331 7.69 13.66 -16.13
C ILE A 331 8.01 12.15 -16.14
N PHE A 332 8.33 11.58 -14.99
CA PHE A 332 8.68 10.16 -14.87
C PHE A 332 7.52 9.26 -15.23
N PHE A 333 6.30 9.63 -14.84
CA PHE A 333 5.09 8.91 -15.21
C PHE A 333 4.93 8.86 -16.73
N GLY A 334 5.08 10.00 -17.41
CA GLY A 334 5.03 10.08 -18.87
C GLY A 334 6.08 9.20 -19.54
N ILE A 335 7.34 9.23 -19.08
CA ILE A 335 8.44 8.45 -19.65
C ILE A 335 8.23 6.94 -19.44
N ILE A 336 7.87 6.51 -18.23
CA ILE A 336 7.71 5.10 -17.88
C ILE A 336 6.54 4.48 -18.63
N PHE A 337 5.40 5.19 -18.72
CA PHE A 337 4.27 4.72 -19.53
C PHE A 337 4.57 4.74 -21.01
N GLY A 338 5.28 5.77 -21.47
CA GLY A 338 5.83 5.91 -22.80
C GLY A 338 4.82 5.98 -23.95
N ASP A 339 3.53 5.70 -23.73
CA ASP A 339 2.52 5.46 -24.76
C ASP A 339 1.33 6.42 -24.64
N GLY A 340 1.14 7.28 -25.68
CA GLY A 340 0.07 8.27 -25.71
C GLY A 340 -1.35 7.67 -25.70
N GLY A 341 -1.52 6.47 -26.25
CA GLY A 341 -2.81 5.76 -26.23
C GLY A 341 -3.24 5.37 -24.83
N TYR A 342 -2.31 4.86 -24.02
CA TYR A 342 -2.57 4.59 -22.60
C TYR A 342 -2.85 5.87 -21.82
N GLY A 343 -2.15 6.96 -22.16
CA GLY A 343 -2.41 8.28 -21.59
C GLY A 343 -3.86 8.74 -21.82
N LEU A 344 -4.39 8.56 -23.03
CA LEU A 344 -5.80 8.86 -23.33
C LEU A 344 -6.77 7.99 -22.52
N LEU A 345 -6.49 6.71 -22.36
CA LEU A 345 -7.32 5.83 -21.51
C LEU A 345 -7.34 6.29 -20.06
N ILE A 346 -6.17 6.67 -19.50
CA ILE A 346 -6.07 7.20 -18.14
C ILE A 346 -6.87 8.51 -18.01
N CYS A 347 -6.75 9.42 -18.98
CA CYS A 347 -7.53 10.64 -19.02
C CYS A 347 -9.04 10.37 -19.09
N ALA A 348 -9.47 9.41 -19.89
CA ALA A 348 -10.88 9.02 -20.00
C ALA A 348 -11.42 8.47 -18.65
N VAL A 349 -10.67 7.60 -18.00
CA VAL A 349 -11.01 7.07 -16.68
C VAL A 349 -11.11 8.19 -15.63
N ALA A 350 -10.19 9.15 -15.65
CA ALA A 350 -10.22 10.30 -14.75
C ALA A 350 -11.37 11.27 -15.05
N ALA A 351 -11.73 11.44 -16.33
CA ALA A 351 -12.78 12.35 -16.76
C ALA A 351 -14.17 11.94 -16.27
N ILE A 352 -14.46 10.64 -16.19
CA ILE A 352 -15.77 10.13 -15.75
C ILE A 352 -16.18 10.68 -14.36
N PRO A 353 -15.40 10.50 -13.28
CA PRO A 353 -15.74 11.02 -11.96
C PRO A 353 -15.67 12.55 -11.90
N ILE A 354 -14.78 13.20 -12.67
CA ILE A 354 -14.68 14.66 -12.74
C ILE A 354 -15.97 15.24 -13.33
N ILE A 355 -16.43 14.73 -14.47
CA ILE A 355 -17.67 15.17 -15.13
C ILE A 355 -18.88 14.91 -14.23
N LYS A 356 -18.94 13.73 -13.60
CA LYS A 356 -20.02 13.42 -12.64
C LYS A 356 -20.02 14.40 -11.46
N SER A 357 -18.87 14.76 -10.93
CA SER A 357 -18.73 15.73 -9.83
C SER A 357 -19.20 17.14 -10.26
N LEU A 358 -18.84 17.56 -11.48
CA LEU A 358 -19.30 18.83 -12.07
C LEU A 358 -20.82 18.87 -12.24
N ILE A 359 -21.44 17.80 -12.76
CA ILE A 359 -22.90 17.71 -12.94
C ILE A 359 -23.61 17.74 -11.59
N THR A 360 -23.07 17.04 -10.58
CA THR A 360 -23.67 16.98 -9.24
C THR A 360 -23.30 18.16 -8.34
N LYS A 361 -22.55 19.13 -8.84
CA LYS A 361 -22.04 20.32 -8.10
C LYS A 361 -21.32 19.95 -6.80
N LYS A 362 -20.68 18.77 -6.75
CA LYS A 362 -19.83 18.33 -5.64
C LYS A 362 -18.39 18.78 -5.87
N GLN A 363 -17.61 18.88 -4.79
CA GLN A 363 -16.18 19.15 -4.90
C GLN A 363 -15.49 18.00 -5.66
N ILE A 364 -14.61 18.36 -6.60
CA ILE A 364 -13.82 17.39 -7.36
C ILE A 364 -12.73 16.85 -6.44
N SER A 365 -12.61 15.52 -6.32
CA SER A 365 -11.56 14.91 -5.54
C SER A 365 -10.18 15.19 -6.16
N PRO A 366 -9.18 15.64 -5.37
CA PRO A 366 -7.82 15.88 -5.85
C PRO A 366 -7.19 14.65 -6.50
N THR A 367 -7.56 13.44 -6.06
CA THR A 367 -7.04 12.18 -6.60
C THR A 367 -7.34 12.03 -8.10
N PHE A 368 -8.58 12.32 -8.54
CA PHE A 368 -8.93 12.20 -9.95
C PHE A 368 -8.29 13.28 -10.82
N LEU A 369 -8.06 14.47 -10.25
CA LEU A 369 -7.30 15.51 -10.93
C LEU A 369 -5.82 15.10 -11.11
N LEU A 370 -5.21 14.50 -10.10
CA LEU A 370 -3.84 13.98 -10.20
C LEU A 370 -3.74 12.88 -11.27
N VAL A 371 -4.67 11.92 -11.26
CA VAL A 371 -4.72 10.85 -12.29
C VAL A 371 -4.90 11.44 -13.69
N GLY A 372 -5.72 12.46 -13.83
CA GLY A 372 -5.87 13.19 -15.11
C GLY A 372 -4.59 13.87 -15.57
N LEU A 373 -3.83 14.48 -14.64
CA LEU A 373 -2.51 15.06 -14.94
C LEU A 373 -1.49 13.99 -15.37
N PHE A 374 -1.50 12.81 -14.72
CA PHE A 374 -0.66 11.69 -15.14
C PHE A 374 -1.00 11.23 -16.56
N GLY A 375 -2.30 11.09 -16.88
CA GLY A 375 -2.74 10.77 -18.22
C GLY A 375 -2.30 11.82 -19.24
N LEU A 376 -2.45 13.10 -18.93
CA LEU A 376 -2.03 14.21 -19.80
C LEU A 376 -0.52 14.20 -20.05
N SER A 377 0.29 13.99 -19.01
CA SER A 377 1.75 13.86 -19.14
C SER A 377 2.13 12.69 -20.05
N THR A 378 1.44 11.56 -19.94
CA THR A 378 1.66 10.39 -20.78
C THR A 378 1.27 10.66 -22.24
N VAL A 379 0.15 11.35 -22.49
CA VAL A 379 -0.25 11.78 -23.85
C VAL A 379 0.81 12.70 -24.45
N LEU A 380 1.29 13.67 -23.67
CA LEU A 380 2.33 14.59 -24.11
C LEU A 380 3.60 13.82 -24.50
N TRP A 381 4.07 12.92 -23.62
CA TRP A 381 5.27 12.12 -23.89
C TRP A 381 5.10 11.21 -25.09
N GLY A 382 4.00 10.45 -25.19
CA GLY A 382 3.71 9.59 -26.33
C GLY A 382 3.58 10.35 -27.66
N THR A 383 3.13 11.62 -27.61
CA THR A 383 3.12 12.50 -28.77
C THR A 383 4.53 12.92 -29.18
N LEU A 384 5.38 13.29 -28.23
CA LEU A 384 6.77 13.70 -28.47
C LEU A 384 7.62 12.56 -29.03
N THR A 385 7.40 11.33 -28.54
CA THR A 385 8.11 10.11 -28.97
C THR A 385 7.43 9.39 -30.13
N CYS A 386 6.21 9.78 -30.50
CA CYS A 386 5.36 9.12 -31.50
C CYS A 386 5.11 7.63 -31.16
N THR A 387 4.75 7.34 -29.93
CA THR A 387 4.44 5.99 -29.46
C THR A 387 2.97 5.93 -29.04
N TRP A 388 2.15 5.12 -29.76
CA TRP A 388 0.70 5.03 -29.56
C TRP A 388 0.25 3.59 -29.68
N PHE A 389 -0.21 2.97 -28.60
CA PHE A 389 -0.67 1.58 -28.50
C PHE A 389 0.30 0.56 -29.10
N GLY A 390 1.62 0.85 -29.12
CA GLY A 390 2.61 -0.03 -29.74
C GLY A 390 2.45 -0.17 -31.26
N LEU A 391 1.74 0.74 -31.95
CA LEU A 391 1.58 0.75 -33.38
C LEU A 391 2.89 1.17 -34.07
N THR A 392 3.15 0.60 -35.24
CA THR A 392 4.31 1.00 -36.07
C THR A 392 4.13 2.43 -36.62
N PRO A 393 5.21 3.17 -36.85
CA PRO A 393 5.11 4.52 -37.37
C PRO A 393 4.32 4.63 -38.68
N GLU A 394 4.31 3.58 -39.53
CA GLU A 394 3.57 3.54 -40.78
C GLU A 394 2.05 3.59 -40.58
N GLN A 395 1.56 3.00 -39.50
CA GLN A 395 0.14 2.94 -39.15
C GLN A 395 -0.40 4.25 -38.54
N LEU A 396 0.50 5.17 -38.15
CA LEU A 396 0.12 6.41 -37.50
C LEU A 396 -0.16 7.55 -38.50
N PRO A 397 -1.10 8.46 -38.24
CA PRO A 397 -1.43 9.57 -39.12
C PRO A 397 -0.28 10.58 -39.21
N ALA A 398 -0.16 11.21 -40.40
CA ALA A 398 0.95 12.12 -40.73
C ALA A 398 1.06 13.33 -39.78
N TRP A 399 -0.09 13.89 -39.34
CA TRP A 399 -0.11 15.02 -38.41
C TRP A 399 0.52 14.68 -37.04
N LEU A 400 0.35 13.44 -36.57
CA LEU A 400 0.93 12.98 -35.33
C LEU A 400 2.44 12.81 -35.42
N LYS A 401 2.92 12.30 -36.56
CA LYS A 401 4.36 12.21 -36.85
C LYS A 401 5.03 13.59 -36.90
N SER A 402 4.34 14.60 -37.42
CA SER A 402 4.88 15.97 -37.50
C SER A 402 4.99 16.67 -36.13
N LEU A 403 4.24 16.24 -35.13
CA LEU A 403 4.32 16.77 -33.77
C LEU A 403 5.45 16.13 -32.92
N SER A 404 6.02 15.02 -33.40
CA SER A 404 7.09 14.33 -32.69
C SER A 404 8.44 15.02 -32.81
N ILE A 405 9.28 14.91 -31.80
CA ILE A 405 10.65 15.44 -31.80
C ILE A 405 11.55 14.43 -32.54
N PRO A 406 12.16 14.79 -33.70
CA PRO A 406 12.89 13.83 -34.52
C PRO A 406 14.01 13.08 -33.79
N VAL A 407 14.69 13.72 -32.82
CA VAL A 407 15.84 13.16 -32.09
C VAL A 407 15.48 12.03 -31.16
N ILE A 408 14.24 12.01 -30.63
CA ILE A 408 13.74 11.03 -29.64
C ILE A 408 12.54 10.24 -30.16
N SER A 409 12.08 10.52 -31.41
CA SER A 409 10.88 9.91 -31.97
C SER A 409 11.16 8.52 -32.53
N ASN A 410 10.23 7.60 -32.28
CA ASN A 410 10.25 6.25 -32.85
C ASN A 410 10.15 6.23 -34.40
N VAL A 411 9.62 7.30 -35.00
CA VAL A 411 9.59 7.48 -36.48
C VAL A 411 10.98 7.46 -37.10
N TYR A 412 11.98 7.87 -36.35
CA TYR A 412 13.37 7.97 -36.79
C TYR A 412 14.29 7.01 -36.03
N ALA A 413 13.78 5.87 -35.60
CA ALA A 413 14.53 4.91 -34.79
C ALA A 413 15.84 4.44 -35.46
N ASP A 414 15.80 4.25 -36.76
CA ASP A 414 16.97 3.77 -37.58
C ASP A 414 17.95 4.89 -37.94
N LYS A 415 17.63 6.16 -37.64
CA LYS A 415 18.46 7.29 -37.99
C LYS A 415 19.56 7.50 -36.95
N ILE A 416 20.81 7.59 -37.42
CA ILE A 416 21.95 7.97 -36.61
C ILE A 416 22.06 9.50 -36.60
N TRP A 417 22.19 10.08 -35.42
CA TRP A 417 22.33 11.51 -35.19
C TRP A 417 23.77 11.84 -34.87
N TYR A 418 24.42 12.64 -35.75
CA TYR A 418 25.82 13.04 -35.59
C TYR A 418 25.89 14.39 -34.87
N PRO A 419 26.40 14.45 -33.63
CA PRO A 419 26.68 15.70 -32.93
C PRO A 419 27.74 16.52 -33.71
N PHE A 420 27.63 17.85 -33.67
CA PHE A 420 28.53 18.74 -34.43
C PHE A 420 30.02 18.59 -34.05
N TRP A 421 30.31 18.12 -32.83
CA TRP A 421 31.69 17.92 -32.36
C TRP A 421 32.33 16.62 -32.85
N THR A 422 31.57 15.68 -33.38
CA THR A 422 32.12 14.42 -33.91
C THR A 422 32.54 14.49 -35.37
N ASN A 423 32.28 15.60 -36.05
CA ASN A 423 32.53 15.76 -37.48
C ASN A 423 32.03 14.59 -38.37
N GLY A 424 30.99 13.91 -37.92
CA GLY A 424 30.37 12.78 -38.61
C GLY A 424 31.06 11.42 -38.41
N THR A 425 32.05 11.31 -37.52
CA THR A 425 32.77 10.04 -37.27
C THR A 425 32.06 9.11 -36.32
N ALA A 426 31.37 9.67 -35.31
CA ALA A 426 30.60 8.91 -34.32
C ALA A 426 29.23 9.54 -34.14
N GLY A 427 28.20 8.71 -34.07
CA GLY A 427 26.80 9.16 -33.95
C GLY A 427 26.04 8.47 -32.82
N LEU A 428 24.88 9.01 -32.54
CA LEU A 428 23.96 8.54 -31.47
C LEU A 428 22.69 7.97 -32.10
N THR A 429 22.26 6.84 -31.59
CA THR A 429 20.94 6.27 -31.92
C THR A 429 19.83 7.02 -31.15
N THR A 430 18.58 6.91 -31.62
CA THR A 430 17.42 7.47 -30.92
C THR A 430 17.31 6.94 -29.47
N ALA A 431 17.63 5.67 -29.25
CA ALA A 431 17.67 5.07 -27.92
C ALA A 431 18.72 5.73 -27.01
N GLN A 432 19.93 5.98 -27.50
CA GLN A 432 20.98 6.69 -26.78
C GLN A 432 20.60 8.14 -26.46
N ASN A 433 19.90 8.82 -27.39
CA ASN A 433 19.39 10.16 -27.14
C ASN A 433 18.35 10.20 -26.01
N LEU A 434 17.47 9.18 -25.92
CA LEU A 434 16.54 9.03 -24.80
C LEU A 434 17.26 8.75 -23.48
N GLN A 435 18.33 7.94 -23.50
CA GLN A 435 19.18 7.73 -22.31
C GLN A 435 19.81 9.03 -21.82
N ILE A 436 20.38 9.82 -22.76
CA ILE A 436 20.96 11.14 -22.44
C ILE A 436 19.90 12.04 -21.83
N LEU A 437 18.69 12.06 -22.38
CA LEU A 437 17.59 12.86 -21.83
C LEU A 437 17.24 12.44 -20.38
N CYS A 438 17.22 11.15 -20.08
CA CYS A 438 17.02 10.66 -18.71
C CYS A 438 18.15 11.12 -17.77
N PHE A 439 19.40 11.09 -18.21
CA PHE A 439 20.52 11.62 -17.42
C PHE A 439 20.49 13.14 -17.28
N VAL A 440 19.99 13.87 -18.25
CA VAL A 440 19.74 15.32 -18.13
C VAL A 440 18.69 15.59 -17.04
N PHE A 441 17.62 14.79 -16.96
CA PHE A 441 16.68 14.91 -15.85
C PHE A 441 17.33 14.62 -14.49
N ALA A 442 18.22 13.62 -14.42
CA ALA A 442 19.03 13.37 -13.22
C ALA A 442 19.87 14.59 -12.85
N LEU A 443 20.62 15.13 -13.80
CA LEU A 443 21.44 16.32 -13.59
C LEU A 443 20.62 17.50 -13.08
N VAL A 444 19.48 17.80 -13.71
CA VAL A 444 18.60 18.91 -13.30
C VAL A 444 18.06 18.66 -11.89
N GLN A 445 17.53 17.48 -11.61
CA GLN A 445 16.91 17.17 -10.32
C GLN A 445 17.94 17.21 -9.19
N LEU A 446 19.08 16.57 -9.33
CA LEU A 446 20.12 16.55 -8.31
C LEU A 446 20.79 17.92 -8.14
N THR A 447 20.96 18.70 -9.22
CA THR A 447 21.46 20.08 -9.14
C THR A 447 20.50 20.95 -8.30
N VAL A 448 19.18 20.80 -8.52
CA VAL A 448 18.17 21.51 -7.69
C VAL A 448 18.32 21.14 -6.22
N ALA A 449 18.63 19.88 -5.89
CA ALA A 449 18.87 19.47 -4.50
C ALA A 449 20.08 20.22 -3.91
N HIS A 450 21.22 20.23 -4.58
CA HIS A 450 22.42 20.92 -4.11
C HIS A 450 22.24 22.43 -4.01
N ILE A 451 21.54 23.07 -4.96
CA ILE A 451 21.19 24.50 -4.88
C ILE A 451 20.35 24.78 -3.64
N LYS A 452 19.36 23.94 -3.32
CA LYS A 452 18.54 24.11 -2.12
C LYS A 452 19.38 23.96 -0.84
N CYS A 453 20.30 23.00 -0.79
CA CYS A 453 21.23 22.84 0.33
C CYS A 453 22.13 24.08 0.47
N ALA A 454 22.69 24.58 -0.63
CA ALA A 454 23.51 25.80 -0.63
C ALA A 454 22.73 27.03 -0.13
N VAL A 455 21.48 27.19 -0.55
CA VAL A 455 20.61 28.28 -0.05
C VAL A 455 20.34 28.16 1.45
N ARG A 456 20.13 26.93 1.96
CA ARG A 456 19.96 26.67 3.41
C ARG A 456 21.21 27.07 4.18
N ASN A 457 22.36 26.65 3.68
CA ASN A 457 23.65 26.81 4.34
C ASN A 457 24.35 28.15 4.06
N ARG A 458 23.63 29.12 3.42
CA ARG A 458 24.20 30.41 2.96
C ARG A 458 24.91 31.24 4.02
N LYS A 459 24.60 31.01 5.30
CA LYS A 459 25.24 31.72 6.45
C LYS A 459 26.44 30.97 7.03
N SER A 460 26.77 29.78 6.51
CA SER A 460 27.85 28.94 6.97
C SER A 460 28.79 28.60 5.80
N LEU A 461 30.06 28.32 6.07
CA LEU A 461 31.00 27.86 5.06
C LEU A 461 30.63 26.47 4.49
N LYS A 462 29.63 25.77 5.04
CA LYS A 462 29.03 24.56 4.44
C LYS A 462 28.55 24.79 3.00
N VAL A 463 28.16 26.03 2.66
CA VAL A 463 27.75 26.37 1.28
C VAL A 463 28.81 26.05 0.24
N ILE A 464 30.11 26.16 0.60
CA ILE A 464 31.21 25.85 -0.32
C ILE A 464 31.24 24.32 -0.57
N GLY A 465 30.95 23.50 0.43
CA GLY A 465 30.78 22.05 0.29
C GLY A 465 29.61 21.70 -0.65
N ASP A 466 28.45 22.34 -0.46
CA ASP A 466 27.27 22.11 -1.33
C ASP A 466 27.54 22.52 -2.79
N ILE A 467 28.26 23.62 -3.02
CA ILE A 467 28.70 24.03 -4.35
C ILE A 467 29.73 23.04 -4.91
N GLY A 468 30.65 22.55 -4.07
CA GLY A 468 31.61 21.51 -4.43
C GLY A 468 30.89 20.25 -4.95
N SER A 469 29.88 19.77 -4.24
CA SER A 469 29.06 18.63 -4.67
C SER A 469 28.30 18.89 -5.97
N ALA A 470 27.82 20.12 -6.21
CA ALA A 470 27.20 20.48 -7.47
C ALA A 470 28.19 20.47 -8.65
N ILE A 471 29.44 20.90 -8.42
CA ILE A 471 30.51 20.85 -9.43
C ILE A 471 30.89 19.40 -9.72
N GLU A 472 31.02 18.57 -8.68
CA GLU A 472 31.28 17.14 -8.76
C GLU A 472 30.21 16.43 -9.58
N LEU A 473 28.94 16.75 -9.36
CA LEU A 473 27.79 16.22 -10.11
C LEU A 473 27.92 16.52 -11.62
N ILE A 474 28.30 17.74 -12.01
CA ILE A 474 28.48 18.12 -13.42
C ILE A 474 29.62 17.32 -14.06
N GLY A 475 30.75 17.15 -13.35
CA GLY A 475 31.86 16.34 -13.82
C GLY A 475 31.45 14.86 -13.97
N MET A 476 30.74 14.32 -12.96
CA MET A 476 30.30 12.94 -12.93
C MET A 476 29.28 12.65 -14.05
N PHE A 477 28.40 13.61 -14.38
CA PHE A 477 27.48 13.50 -15.50
C PHE A 477 28.21 13.21 -16.82
N TYR A 478 29.31 13.90 -17.13
CA TYR A 478 30.10 13.61 -18.33
C TYR A 478 30.71 12.21 -18.30
N LEU A 479 31.20 11.76 -17.15
CA LEU A 479 31.72 10.40 -16.99
C LEU A 479 30.63 9.35 -17.28
N VAL A 480 29.41 9.57 -16.78
CA VAL A 480 28.27 8.68 -17.08
C VAL A 480 27.97 8.65 -18.58
N LEU A 481 27.96 9.80 -19.27
CA LEU A 481 27.76 9.83 -20.73
C LEU A 481 28.84 9.04 -21.48
N SER A 482 30.10 9.16 -21.05
CA SER A 482 31.23 8.45 -21.66
C SER A 482 31.17 6.94 -21.42
N PHE A 483 30.89 6.50 -20.19
CA PHE A 483 30.95 5.07 -19.82
C PHE A 483 29.67 4.30 -20.16
N VAL A 484 28.50 4.96 -20.07
CA VAL A 484 27.21 4.26 -20.16
C VAL A 484 26.53 4.45 -21.51
N VAL A 485 26.65 5.62 -22.15
CA VAL A 485 25.95 5.90 -23.40
C VAL A 485 26.81 5.57 -24.62
N ASN A 486 27.88 6.32 -24.84
CA ASN A 486 28.77 6.10 -25.97
C ASN A 486 30.15 6.75 -25.76
N GLY A 487 31.17 5.92 -25.54
CA GLY A 487 32.55 6.39 -25.33
C GLY A 487 33.25 6.95 -26.57
N GLU A 488 32.74 6.70 -27.77
CA GLU A 488 33.29 7.28 -29.00
C GLU A 488 32.81 8.72 -29.20
N VAL A 489 31.53 8.99 -28.90
CA VAL A 489 30.93 10.33 -28.99
C VAL A 489 31.37 11.22 -27.83
N PHE A 490 31.47 10.66 -26.62
CA PHE A 490 31.89 11.36 -25.40
C PHE A 490 33.29 10.89 -24.94
N SER A 491 34.26 10.94 -25.86
CA SER A 491 35.62 10.49 -25.58
C SER A 491 36.34 11.41 -24.59
N PHE A 492 37.22 10.84 -23.78
CA PHE A 492 38.09 11.62 -22.88
C PHE A 492 39.07 12.52 -23.61
N SER A 493 39.40 12.19 -24.86
CA SER A 493 40.23 13.01 -25.72
C SER A 493 39.47 14.07 -26.51
N LEU A 494 38.15 14.17 -26.28
CA LEU A 494 37.30 15.12 -27.00
C LEU A 494 37.70 16.55 -26.68
N VAL A 495 37.98 17.33 -27.74
CA VAL A 495 38.29 18.77 -27.65
C VAL A 495 37.20 19.56 -28.37
N ILE A 496 36.46 20.39 -27.62
CA ILE A 496 35.42 21.27 -28.16
C ILE A 496 35.90 22.73 -27.98
N GLY A 497 36.07 23.48 -29.08
CA GLY A 497 36.50 24.87 -29.01
C GLY A 497 37.88 25.09 -28.37
N GLY A 498 38.80 24.09 -28.43
CA GLY A 498 40.11 24.15 -27.80
C GLY A 498 40.14 23.67 -26.34
N ILE A 499 39.01 23.28 -25.76
CA ILE A 499 38.89 22.84 -24.36
C ILE A 499 38.79 21.30 -24.34
N PRO A 500 39.69 20.58 -23.64
CA PRO A 500 39.63 19.13 -23.49
C PRO A 500 38.53 18.75 -22.48
N VAL A 501 37.31 18.46 -22.97
CA VAL A 501 36.09 18.29 -22.14
C VAL A 501 36.24 17.13 -21.14
N GLY A 502 36.84 16.02 -21.55
CA GLY A 502 37.05 14.89 -20.63
C GLY A 502 37.99 15.23 -19.47
N THR A 503 39.08 15.98 -19.74
CA THR A 503 40.01 16.41 -18.69
C THR A 503 39.33 17.43 -17.73
N VAL A 504 38.52 18.35 -18.28
CA VAL A 504 37.74 19.29 -17.47
C VAL A 504 36.73 18.58 -16.60
N ALA A 505 36.07 17.54 -17.11
CA ALA A 505 35.14 16.75 -16.31
C ALA A 505 35.82 16.06 -15.13
N ILE A 506 36.98 15.44 -15.35
CA ILE A 506 37.80 14.85 -14.27
C ILE A 506 38.25 15.92 -13.28
N ALA A 507 38.66 17.10 -13.76
CA ALA A 507 39.02 18.21 -12.89
C ALA A 507 37.83 18.69 -12.03
N PHE A 508 36.63 18.74 -12.60
CA PHE A 508 35.42 19.09 -11.83
C PHE A 508 35.10 18.07 -10.74
N VAL A 509 35.22 16.77 -11.02
CA VAL A 509 35.07 15.74 -10.00
C VAL A 509 36.12 15.92 -8.89
N ALA A 510 37.40 16.12 -9.24
CA ALA A 510 38.48 16.27 -8.27
C ALA A 510 38.32 17.56 -7.41
N ILE A 511 38.04 18.69 -8.05
CA ILE A 511 37.83 19.97 -7.35
C ILE A 511 36.57 19.88 -6.47
N GLY A 512 35.47 19.38 -7.01
CA GLY A 512 34.20 19.21 -6.29
C GLY A 512 34.38 18.32 -5.05
N PHE A 513 35.08 17.20 -5.21
CA PHE A 513 35.42 16.31 -4.11
C PHE A 513 36.27 16.99 -3.03
N VAL A 514 37.32 17.72 -3.40
CA VAL A 514 38.17 18.43 -2.44
C VAL A 514 37.36 19.49 -1.66
N LEU A 515 36.51 20.27 -2.35
CA LEU A 515 35.66 21.27 -1.70
C LEU A 515 34.64 20.60 -0.77
N SER A 516 34.02 19.55 -1.19
CA SER A 516 33.07 18.77 -0.36
C SER A 516 33.78 18.14 0.85
N PHE A 517 34.96 17.53 0.66
CA PHE A 517 35.77 16.94 1.72
C PHE A 517 36.14 17.95 2.83
N ILE A 518 36.51 19.17 2.43
CA ILE A 518 36.93 20.23 3.37
C ILE A 518 35.74 20.84 4.11
N PHE A 519 34.63 21.11 3.42
CA PHE A 519 33.58 21.98 3.94
C PHE A 519 32.24 21.29 4.25
N ALA A 520 32.01 20.03 3.86
CA ALA A 520 30.73 19.36 4.11
C ALA A 520 30.38 19.24 5.60
N ASN A 521 31.38 18.97 6.45
CA ASN A 521 31.23 18.80 7.89
C ASN A 521 31.63 20.04 8.70
N TYR A 522 31.54 21.25 8.12
CA TYR A 522 31.98 22.47 8.78
C TYR A 522 31.08 22.85 9.97
N GLU A 523 31.67 22.92 11.18
CA GLU A 523 31.02 23.32 12.44
C GLU A 523 31.81 24.44 13.14
N GLY A 524 32.12 25.49 12.41
CA GLY A 524 32.86 26.66 12.95
C GLY A 524 34.37 26.60 12.85
N SER A 525 35.00 25.44 12.53
CA SER A 525 36.44 25.30 12.32
C SER A 525 36.72 24.38 11.13
N VAL A 526 37.54 24.88 10.19
CA VAL A 526 37.96 24.09 9.00
C VAL A 526 38.81 22.88 9.40
N ILE A 527 39.67 23.00 10.41
CA ILE A 527 40.53 21.89 10.86
C ILE A 527 39.68 20.75 11.43
N LYS A 528 38.63 21.07 12.22
CA LYS A 528 37.72 20.06 12.75
C LYS A 528 36.91 19.38 11.62
N SER A 529 36.52 20.13 10.60
CA SER A 529 35.82 19.61 9.43
C SER A 529 36.69 18.60 8.67
N ILE A 530 37.95 18.94 8.41
CA ILE A 530 38.91 18.03 7.74
C ILE A 530 39.14 16.78 8.60
N LEU A 531 39.32 16.93 9.91
CA LEU A 531 39.52 15.78 10.81
C LEU A 531 38.31 14.86 10.84
N SER A 532 37.09 15.44 10.90
CA SER A 532 35.83 14.68 10.81
C SER A 532 35.70 13.94 9.47
N SER A 533 36.03 14.61 8.35
CA SER A 533 36.02 13.98 7.03
C SER A 533 37.09 12.88 6.90
N LEU A 534 38.25 13.06 7.53
CA LEU A 534 39.33 12.06 7.56
C LEU A 534 38.93 10.82 8.39
N THR A 535 38.27 11.04 9.52
CA THR A 535 37.73 9.95 10.35
C THR A 535 36.69 9.12 9.58
N ASN A 536 35.91 9.78 8.72
CA ASN A 536 34.85 9.18 7.90
C ASN A 536 35.28 9.01 6.44
N ILE A 537 36.55 8.90 6.14
CA ILE A 537 37.09 8.89 4.76
C ILE A 537 36.45 7.82 3.87
N VAL A 538 36.14 6.65 4.42
CA VAL A 538 35.47 5.57 3.68
C VAL A 538 34.08 6.02 3.22
N SER A 539 33.29 6.67 4.09
CA SER A 539 31.96 7.18 3.75
C SER A 539 32.04 8.30 2.70
N VAL A 540 33.05 9.17 2.78
CA VAL A 540 33.27 10.25 1.82
C VAL A 540 33.65 9.70 0.44
N LEU A 541 34.53 8.71 0.38
CA LEU A 541 34.90 8.03 -0.86
C LEU A 541 33.71 7.27 -1.46
N LEU A 542 32.92 6.57 -0.64
CA LEU A 542 31.69 5.93 -1.08
C LEU A 542 30.67 6.95 -1.64
N GLY A 543 30.70 8.19 -1.16
CA GLY A 543 29.87 9.28 -1.68
C GLY A 543 30.07 9.51 -3.18
N ILE A 544 31.30 9.41 -3.70
CA ILE A 544 31.61 9.54 -5.14
C ILE A 544 30.92 8.42 -5.94
N PHE A 545 31.04 7.18 -5.45
CA PHE A 545 30.41 6.03 -6.10
C PHE A 545 28.88 6.10 -6.02
N ASN A 546 28.33 6.58 -4.91
CA ASN A 546 26.90 6.80 -4.76
C ASN A 546 26.41 7.86 -5.76
N LEU A 547 27.14 8.98 -5.92
CA LEU A 547 26.78 10.02 -6.88
C LEU A 547 26.74 9.49 -8.32
N PHE A 548 27.75 8.68 -8.72
CA PHE A 548 27.76 8.00 -10.01
C PHE A 548 26.54 7.07 -10.15
N SER A 549 26.30 6.23 -9.15
CA SER A 549 25.17 5.28 -9.10
C SER A 549 23.83 5.99 -9.18
N ASP A 550 23.68 7.13 -8.49
CA ASP A 550 22.43 7.90 -8.47
C ASP A 550 22.11 8.48 -9.86
N ILE A 551 23.12 9.01 -10.57
CA ILE A 551 22.92 9.48 -11.96
C ILE A 551 22.54 8.30 -12.86
N VAL A 552 23.31 7.20 -12.80
CA VAL A 552 23.06 6.01 -13.63
C VAL A 552 21.69 5.40 -13.35
N SER A 553 21.21 5.50 -12.12
CA SER A 553 19.91 5.01 -11.69
C SER A 553 18.73 5.54 -12.55
N TYR A 554 18.86 6.71 -13.16
CA TYR A 554 17.82 7.30 -14.04
C TYR A 554 17.66 6.58 -15.39
N ILE A 555 18.62 5.73 -15.78
CA ILE A 555 18.47 4.90 -16.98
C ILE A 555 17.24 3.98 -16.91
N ARG A 556 16.79 3.67 -15.71
CA ARG A 556 15.57 2.87 -15.47
C ARG A 556 14.33 3.49 -16.09
N LEU A 557 14.23 4.82 -16.16
CA LEU A 557 13.08 5.49 -16.79
C LEU A 557 12.98 5.06 -18.26
N TRP A 558 14.09 5.12 -18.99
CA TRP A 558 14.18 4.68 -20.38
C TRP A 558 13.97 3.17 -20.51
N ALA A 559 14.67 2.36 -19.72
CA ALA A 559 14.64 0.90 -19.82
C ALA A 559 13.23 0.33 -19.59
N VAL A 560 12.51 0.85 -18.59
CA VAL A 560 11.15 0.42 -18.28
C VAL A 560 10.16 0.89 -19.35
N GLY A 561 10.28 2.14 -19.81
CA GLY A 561 9.46 2.65 -20.91
C GLY A 561 9.65 1.85 -22.20
N LEU A 562 10.92 1.47 -22.52
CA LEU A 562 11.22 0.62 -23.66
C LEU A 562 10.61 -0.79 -23.51
N ALA A 563 10.68 -1.38 -22.31
CA ALA A 563 10.07 -2.69 -22.03
C ALA A 563 8.54 -2.63 -22.22
N GLY A 564 7.88 -1.59 -21.73
CA GLY A 564 6.44 -1.38 -21.93
C GLY A 564 6.06 -1.23 -23.40
N ALA A 565 6.84 -0.47 -24.18
CA ALA A 565 6.65 -0.33 -25.62
C ALA A 565 6.86 -1.65 -26.37
N ALA A 566 7.87 -2.45 -26.01
CA ALA A 566 8.14 -3.75 -26.58
C ALA A 566 6.99 -4.74 -26.33
N ILE A 567 6.43 -4.77 -25.10
CA ILE A 567 5.27 -5.61 -24.76
C ILE A 567 4.07 -5.19 -25.64
N SER A 568 3.78 -3.90 -25.79
CA SER A 568 2.69 -3.42 -26.63
C SER A 568 2.86 -3.84 -28.10
N ALA A 569 4.06 -3.68 -28.64
CA ALA A 569 4.38 -4.07 -30.02
C ALA A 569 4.22 -5.58 -30.22
N THR A 570 4.73 -6.41 -29.31
CA THR A 570 4.61 -7.86 -29.38
C THR A 570 3.14 -8.32 -29.32
N VAL A 571 2.33 -7.71 -28.45
CA VAL A 571 0.89 -8.01 -28.36
C VAL A 571 0.18 -7.70 -29.69
N ASN A 572 0.51 -6.56 -30.32
CA ASN A 572 -0.05 -6.20 -31.63
C ASN A 572 0.42 -7.13 -32.76
N GLU A 573 1.69 -7.52 -32.74
CA GLU A 573 2.25 -8.45 -33.72
C GLU A 573 1.59 -9.82 -33.66
N LEU A 574 1.33 -10.32 -32.46
CA LEU A 574 0.62 -11.59 -32.23
C LEU A 574 -0.87 -11.50 -32.60
N ALA A 575 -1.51 -10.38 -32.36
CA ALA A 575 -2.93 -10.17 -32.65
C ALA A 575 -3.19 -9.86 -34.13
N GLY A 576 -2.25 -9.24 -34.85
CA GLY A 576 -2.41 -8.78 -36.23
C GLY A 576 -2.91 -9.87 -37.19
N PRO A 577 -2.23 -11.02 -37.32
CA PRO A 577 -2.67 -12.12 -38.17
C PRO A 577 -4.04 -12.70 -37.82
N LEU A 578 -4.43 -12.64 -36.54
CA LEU A 578 -5.71 -13.17 -36.06
C LEU A 578 -6.89 -12.23 -36.40
N LEU A 579 -6.66 -10.92 -36.50
CA LEU A 579 -7.69 -9.94 -36.87
C LEU A 579 -8.15 -10.09 -38.36
N GLY A 580 -7.30 -10.64 -39.23
CA GLY A 580 -7.62 -10.90 -40.63
C GLY A 580 -8.58 -12.06 -40.87
N ASN A 581 -8.89 -12.89 -39.83
CA ASN A 581 -9.73 -14.07 -39.96
C ASN A 581 -10.91 -13.96 -39.00
N PHE A 582 -12.15 -13.93 -39.52
CA PHE A 582 -13.36 -13.77 -38.74
C PHE A 582 -13.50 -14.83 -37.62
N MET A 583 -13.04 -16.06 -37.84
CA MET A 583 -13.10 -17.16 -36.87
C MET A 583 -12.22 -16.89 -35.64
N PHE A 584 -11.08 -16.22 -35.82
CA PHE A 584 -10.12 -15.94 -34.75
C PHE A 584 -10.22 -14.51 -34.20
N MET A 585 -11.12 -13.68 -34.71
CA MET A 585 -11.27 -12.27 -34.32
C MET A 585 -11.58 -12.11 -32.81
N ILE A 586 -12.41 -13.00 -32.24
CA ILE A 586 -12.70 -12.97 -30.80
C ILE A 586 -11.44 -13.23 -29.99
N LEU A 587 -10.61 -14.19 -30.42
CA LEU A 587 -9.35 -14.51 -29.76
C LEU A 587 -8.37 -13.32 -29.85
N ALA A 588 -8.31 -12.65 -31.01
CA ALA A 588 -7.49 -11.44 -31.18
C ALA A 588 -7.92 -10.31 -30.24
N ILE A 589 -9.23 -10.06 -30.09
CA ILE A 589 -9.75 -9.05 -29.18
C ILE A 589 -9.40 -9.39 -27.73
N VAL A 590 -9.58 -10.65 -27.31
CA VAL A 590 -9.20 -11.10 -25.97
C VAL A 590 -7.70 -10.90 -25.72
N LEU A 591 -6.85 -11.26 -26.69
CA LEU A 591 -5.41 -11.09 -26.61
C LEU A 591 -5.01 -9.62 -26.48
N LEU A 592 -5.59 -8.72 -27.29
CA LEU A 592 -5.35 -7.28 -27.22
C LEU A 592 -5.78 -6.70 -25.88
N VAL A 593 -7.01 -6.99 -25.43
CA VAL A 593 -7.53 -6.44 -24.17
C VAL A 593 -6.70 -6.95 -22.99
N PHE A 594 -6.38 -8.24 -22.96
CA PHE A 594 -5.59 -8.83 -21.90
C PHE A 594 -4.13 -8.32 -21.93
N GLY A 595 -3.50 -8.33 -23.11
CA GLY A 595 -2.10 -7.94 -23.28
C GLY A 595 -1.85 -6.45 -22.95
N HIS A 596 -2.65 -5.54 -23.51
CA HIS A 596 -2.56 -4.10 -23.20
C HIS A 596 -3.00 -3.80 -21.77
N GLY A 597 -4.02 -4.51 -21.24
CA GLY A 597 -4.45 -4.38 -19.85
C GLY A 597 -3.35 -4.77 -18.87
N LEU A 598 -2.70 -5.92 -19.12
CA LEU A 598 -1.56 -6.38 -18.31
C LEU A 598 -0.39 -5.39 -18.38
N ASN A 599 -0.06 -4.89 -19.58
CA ASN A 599 1.01 -3.89 -19.75
C ASN A 599 0.70 -2.59 -19.00
N MET A 600 -0.54 -2.10 -19.01
CA MET A 600 -0.94 -0.95 -18.20
C MET A 600 -0.71 -1.17 -16.70
N ILE A 601 -1.08 -2.35 -16.18
CA ILE A 601 -0.88 -2.70 -14.76
C ILE A 601 0.62 -2.74 -14.43
N LEU A 602 1.44 -3.35 -15.29
CA LEU A 602 2.89 -3.40 -15.12
C LEU A 602 3.52 -2.01 -15.13
N ASN A 603 3.05 -1.12 -16.00
CA ASN A 603 3.53 0.27 -16.07
C ASN A 603 3.14 1.07 -14.82
N ILE A 604 1.91 0.91 -14.29
CA ILE A 604 1.51 1.53 -13.00
C ILE A 604 2.43 1.06 -11.87
N LEU A 605 2.64 -0.26 -11.77
CA LEU A 605 3.55 -0.83 -10.78
C LEU A 605 4.97 -0.29 -10.93
N SER A 606 5.45 -0.17 -12.16
CA SER A 606 6.78 0.36 -12.47
C SER A 606 6.93 1.84 -12.07
N VAL A 607 5.91 2.67 -12.25
CA VAL A 607 5.93 4.05 -11.75
C VAL A 607 6.03 4.09 -10.23
N ILE A 608 5.26 3.24 -9.54
CA ILE A 608 5.30 3.17 -8.07
C ILE A 608 6.69 2.72 -7.60
N VAL A 609 7.27 1.69 -8.20
CA VAL A 609 8.56 1.15 -7.78
C VAL A 609 9.73 2.03 -8.21
N HIS A 610 9.74 2.54 -9.43
CA HIS A 610 10.91 3.21 -10.01
C HIS A 610 10.77 4.75 -10.00
N GLY A 611 9.61 5.28 -10.38
CA GLY A 611 9.38 6.73 -10.44
C GLY A 611 9.35 7.39 -9.06
N ILE A 612 8.69 6.76 -8.09
CA ILE A 612 8.65 7.26 -6.71
C ILE A 612 10.04 7.16 -6.08
N ARG A 613 10.73 6.04 -6.27
CA ARG A 613 12.07 5.82 -5.71
C ARG A 613 13.05 6.93 -6.08
N LEU A 614 13.10 7.37 -7.35
CA LEU A 614 13.97 8.46 -7.78
C LEU A 614 13.73 9.77 -7.01
N ASN A 615 12.48 10.01 -6.61
CA ASN A 615 12.13 11.19 -5.82
C ASN A 615 12.37 11.01 -4.31
N THR A 616 12.11 9.81 -3.77
CA THR A 616 12.14 9.56 -2.32
C THR A 616 13.49 9.06 -1.82
N LEU A 617 14.33 8.49 -2.67
CA LEU A 617 15.66 8.04 -2.31
C LEU A 617 16.72 8.93 -2.94
N GLU A 618 16.88 8.90 -4.25
CA GLU A 618 17.98 9.58 -4.94
C GLU A 618 17.90 11.12 -4.73
N PHE A 619 16.76 11.75 -5.00
CA PHE A 619 16.61 13.20 -4.83
C PHE A 619 16.61 13.63 -3.37
N SER A 620 15.92 12.90 -2.50
CA SER A 620 15.79 13.30 -1.09
C SER A 620 17.09 13.08 -0.29
N SER A 621 17.91 12.08 -0.63
CA SER A 621 19.22 11.86 0.00
C SER A 621 20.17 13.04 -0.22
N HIS A 622 20.19 13.60 -1.44
CA HIS A 622 20.96 14.80 -1.75
C HIS A 622 20.45 16.07 -1.04
N LEU A 623 19.20 16.08 -0.55
CA LEU A 623 18.67 17.12 0.32
C LEU A 623 18.93 16.87 1.81
N GLY A 624 19.44 15.69 2.18
CA GLY A 624 19.62 15.25 3.56
C GLY A 624 18.29 15.05 4.28
N MET A 625 17.27 14.51 3.57
CA MET A 625 15.97 14.18 4.14
C MET A 625 15.94 12.73 4.62
N SER A 626 15.33 12.50 5.76
CA SER A 626 15.13 11.16 6.35
C SER A 626 13.67 10.69 6.30
N TRP A 627 12.72 11.56 5.90
CA TRP A 627 11.28 11.30 5.90
C TRP A 627 10.76 10.85 7.26
N SER A 628 11.35 11.37 8.33
CA SER A 628 11.03 11.02 9.71
C SER A 628 9.79 11.72 10.28
N GLY A 629 9.10 12.52 9.46
CA GLY A 629 7.95 13.30 9.89
C GLY A 629 6.67 12.48 10.03
N TYR A 630 5.75 13.01 10.82
CA TYR A 630 4.38 12.52 10.92
C TYR A 630 3.38 13.67 10.77
N LYS A 631 2.18 13.34 10.31
CA LYS A 631 1.18 14.34 9.94
C LYS A 631 0.59 15.01 11.17
N PHE A 632 0.51 16.36 11.15
CA PHE A 632 -0.23 17.13 12.14
C PHE A 632 -1.71 16.75 12.08
N LYS A 633 -2.25 16.23 13.18
CA LYS A 633 -3.67 15.92 13.38
C LYS A 633 -4.16 16.65 14.60
N PRO A 634 -4.93 17.74 14.45
CA PRO A 634 -5.48 18.43 15.60
C PRO A 634 -6.50 17.55 16.32
N PHE A 635 -6.53 17.68 17.67
CA PHE A 635 -7.54 17.03 18.49
C PHE A 635 -8.88 17.74 18.29
N GLU A 636 -9.73 17.21 17.38
CA GLU A 636 -10.98 17.84 16.99
C GLU A 636 -12.18 16.86 16.98
N GLU A 637 -13.38 17.44 17.00
CA GLU A 637 -14.65 16.70 17.01
C GLU A 637 -15.04 16.17 15.61
N LYS A 638 -14.51 16.76 14.54
CA LYS A 638 -14.85 16.37 13.17
C LYS A 638 -14.39 14.95 12.86
N ILE A 639 -15.28 14.18 12.26
CA ILE A 639 -14.98 12.87 11.70
C ILE A 639 -14.61 13.10 10.24
N ASP A 640 -13.37 12.83 9.87
CA ASP A 640 -12.94 12.80 8.47
C ASP A 640 -13.47 11.50 7.84
N TYR A 641 -14.38 11.63 6.85
CA TYR A 641 -14.93 10.51 6.06
C TYR A 641 -14.21 10.35 4.73
#